data_e71dc4dffef30c35ef82433c4c638294
#
_entry.id   e71dc4dffef30c35ef82433c4c638294
#
_cell.length_a   1.000
_cell.length_b   1.000
_cell.length_c   1.000
_cell.angle_alpha   90.00
_cell.angle_beta   90.00
_cell.angle_gamma   90.00
#
_symmetry.space_group_name_H-M   'P 1'
#
loop_
_entity.id
_entity.type
_entity.pdbx_description
1 polymer ?
#
loop_
_entity_poly.entity_id
_entity_poly.type
_entity_poly.pdbx_seq_one_letter_code
_entity_poly.pdbx_strand_id
1 'polypeptide(L)'
;YSLEKIKTIKDFRKWLQKMFAAGCKEIVATPKFDGISLVVDEDDKRAWTRGDGVEGQLSTKHFDRMFNGEGEHPEPHLMHTWGEVIMKKKTFAHLKDNQADFAYKNARNMVAGIFNSPDGWNNRFMANVDFVRYGSDLTGDKSSVLEELKRTFHNVTPYVSFLIEEIMELDDEEMNLLLDEELHDRFDAEYKIDGVVIEVDEESVREQLGRLPNGNPAYAIAFKKEEWCDVYQTKVISIEKGIGKTGVLNPVIIIEPVEINGATISRATAYNAAYLIDQHICEGAFIEVTRGGDVIPKHLKTIEYNENAYTDMMDDLVICPSCGEPLKWNETHVDLVCSNESCKERVISGMVYFFRTMGCEQFEEPTIRRLYGHGYKTIDTILESHVAEFQNLLGKSKGKTVSSQIEKVLAGVPLARYLTAINVFDGKIAEATCQKILDGLDERVIEKLRNSYR
;
A
#
# COMPACT_ATOMS: atom_id res chain seq x y z
N TYR A 1 6.47 -6.90 11.50
CA TYR A 1 5.28 -6.04 11.60
C TYR A 1 5.36 -4.91 10.59
N SER A 2 4.20 -4.36 10.18
CA SER A 2 4.17 -3.11 9.44
C SER A 2 4.28 -1.93 10.43
N LEU A 3 4.65 -0.75 9.92
CA LEU A 3 4.70 0.49 10.70
C LEU A 3 3.58 1.43 10.22
N GLU A 4 3.04 2.24 11.14
CA GLU A 4 2.21 3.37 10.76
C GLU A 4 3.03 4.34 9.91
N LYS A 5 2.42 4.81 8.81
CA LYS A 5 3.08 5.72 7.87
C LYS A 5 2.67 7.15 8.15
N ILE A 6 3.63 8.01 8.39
CA ILE A 6 3.44 9.46 8.55
C ILE A 6 4.14 10.18 7.39
N LYS A 7 3.50 11.20 6.82
CA LYS A 7 3.97 11.94 5.64
C LYS A 7 4.13 13.43 5.87
N THR A 8 3.56 13.98 6.93
CA THR A 8 3.54 15.41 7.20
C THR A 8 4.16 15.75 8.55
N ILE A 9 4.78 16.93 8.66
CA ILE A 9 5.28 17.46 9.93
C ILE A 9 4.16 17.55 10.97
N LYS A 10 2.97 17.98 10.55
CA LYS A 10 1.80 18.08 11.43
C LYS A 10 1.46 16.74 12.11
N ASP A 11 1.49 15.64 11.37
CA ASP A 11 1.18 14.33 11.94
C ASP A 11 2.36 13.78 12.74
N PHE A 12 3.59 14.15 12.37
CA PHE A 12 4.77 13.84 13.16
C PHE A 12 4.73 14.53 14.53
N ARG A 13 4.38 15.83 14.59
CA ARG A 13 4.18 16.55 15.84
C ARG A 13 3.13 15.91 16.74
N LYS A 14 2.00 15.49 16.17
CA LYS A 14 0.96 14.77 16.94
C LYS A 14 1.49 13.47 17.54
N TRP A 15 2.29 12.73 16.76
CA TRP A 15 2.91 11.50 17.25
C TRP A 15 3.91 11.80 18.37
N LEU A 16 4.80 12.79 18.22
CA LEU A 16 5.73 13.23 19.26
C LEU A 16 5.01 13.61 20.56
N GLN A 17 3.95 14.42 20.47
CA GLN A 17 3.13 14.81 21.62
C GLN A 17 2.54 13.59 22.34
N LYS A 18 2.07 12.61 21.59
CA LYS A 18 1.55 11.35 22.15
C LYS A 18 2.63 10.54 22.85
N MET A 19 3.84 10.44 22.27
CA MET A 19 4.96 9.73 22.88
C MET A 19 5.45 10.44 24.13
N PHE A 20 5.58 11.75 24.10
CA PHE A 20 5.96 12.57 25.26
C PHE A 20 4.96 12.41 26.40
N ALA A 21 3.67 12.45 26.13
CA ALA A 21 2.62 12.22 27.12
C ALA A 21 2.63 10.80 27.72
N ALA A 22 3.18 9.82 27.00
CA ALA A 22 3.39 8.46 27.50
C ALA A 22 4.67 8.29 28.33
N GLY A 23 5.48 9.35 28.47
CA GLY A 23 6.71 9.35 29.27
C GLY A 23 7.98 9.06 28.48
N CYS A 24 7.93 9.07 27.16
CA CYS A 24 9.10 8.96 26.29
C CYS A 24 10.04 10.15 26.51
N LYS A 25 11.34 9.90 26.67
CA LYS A 25 12.40 10.90 26.79
C LYS A 25 13.27 10.95 25.55
N GLU A 26 13.55 9.78 24.98
CA GLU A 26 14.40 9.66 23.80
C GLU A 26 13.70 8.91 22.66
N ILE A 27 13.97 9.33 21.45
CA ILE A 27 13.56 8.64 20.24
C ILE A 27 14.79 8.23 19.44
N VAL A 28 14.70 7.08 18.76
CA VAL A 28 15.75 6.52 17.92
C VAL A 28 15.27 6.55 16.47
N ALA A 29 16.06 7.17 15.60
CA ALA A 29 15.84 7.19 14.16
C ALA A 29 16.77 6.20 13.47
N THR A 30 16.22 5.36 12.58
CA THR A 30 16.95 4.39 11.77
C THR A 30 16.50 4.46 10.31
N PRO A 31 17.36 4.06 9.33
CA PRO A 31 16.94 3.98 7.94
C PRO A 31 15.83 2.94 7.75
N LYS A 32 14.84 3.27 6.97
CA LYS A 32 13.87 2.31 6.45
C LYS A 32 14.37 1.73 5.15
N PHE A 33 15.11 0.63 5.23
CA PHE A 33 15.69 -0.03 4.06
C PHE A 33 14.62 -0.50 3.07
N ASP A 34 14.95 -0.42 1.79
CA ASP A 34 14.09 -0.87 0.68
C ASP A 34 14.58 -2.23 0.15
N GLY A 35 14.39 -3.27 0.96
CA GLY A 35 14.82 -4.64 0.70
C GLY A 35 13.74 -5.68 0.99
N ILE A 36 14.16 -6.82 1.53
CA ILE A 36 13.30 -7.91 2.00
C ILE A 36 13.60 -8.20 3.46
N SER A 37 12.58 -8.17 4.28
CA SER A 37 12.70 -8.47 5.71
C SER A 37 12.96 -9.96 5.94
N LEU A 38 13.95 -10.25 6.77
CA LEU A 38 14.35 -11.59 7.18
C LEU A 38 14.38 -11.67 8.71
N VAL A 39 13.95 -12.80 9.24
CA VAL A 39 14.11 -13.19 10.65
C VAL A 39 15.07 -14.36 10.68
N VAL A 40 16.05 -14.31 11.58
CA VAL A 40 17.07 -15.34 11.74
C VAL A 40 17.03 -15.87 13.17
N ASP A 41 16.94 -17.18 13.31
CA ASP A 41 17.25 -17.90 14.51
C ASP A 41 18.78 -18.08 14.54
N GLU A 42 19.45 -17.37 15.42
CA GLU A 42 20.93 -17.36 15.46
C GLU A 42 21.50 -18.64 16.06
N ASP A 43 20.74 -19.35 16.87
CA ASP A 43 21.17 -20.63 17.48
C ASP A 43 21.13 -21.76 16.44
N ASP A 44 19.98 -21.94 15.79
CA ASP A 44 19.75 -23.01 14.82
C ASP A 44 20.21 -22.62 13.39
N LYS A 45 20.68 -21.39 13.19
CA LYS A 45 21.07 -20.83 11.88
C LYS A 45 19.97 -20.96 10.83
N ARG A 46 18.71 -20.80 11.25
CA ARG A 46 17.56 -20.83 10.35
C ARG A 46 17.06 -19.41 10.06
N ALA A 47 16.64 -19.21 8.81
CA ALA A 47 16.16 -17.91 8.36
C ALA A 47 14.83 -18.01 7.62
N TRP A 48 13.94 -17.02 7.84
CA TRP A 48 12.63 -16.93 7.19
C TRP A 48 12.38 -15.51 6.70
N THR A 49 11.77 -15.40 5.51
CA THR A 49 11.21 -14.11 5.07
C THR A 49 9.98 -13.77 5.92
N ARG A 50 9.61 -12.49 5.96
CA ARG A 50 8.43 -12.03 6.74
C ARG A 50 7.11 -12.67 6.28
N GLY A 51 6.99 -13.01 4.97
CA GLY A 51 5.72 -13.49 4.41
C GLY A 51 4.56 -12.51 4.63
N ASP A 52 3.41 -13.04 5.02
CA ASP A 52 2.20 -12.28 5.37
C ASP A 52 2.21 -11.75 6.82
N GLY A 53 3.25 -12.06 7.59
CA GLY A 53 3.38 -11.72 9.01
C GLY A 53 3.03 -12.85 9.97
N VAL A 54 2.50 -13.96 9.46
CA VAL A 54 2.19 -15.19 10.20
C VAL A 54 3.01 -16.35 9.68
N GLU A 55 3.04 -16.54 8.36
CA GLU A 55 3.80 -17.56 7.67
C GLU A 55 4.84 -16.91 6.76
N GLY A 56 6.11 -17.31 6.89
CA GLY A 56 7.24 -16.88 6.08
C GLY A 56 7.87 -18.04 5.30
N GLN A 57 8.51 -17.73 4.19
CA GLN A 57 9.26 -18.72 3.42
C GLN A 57 10.57 -19.04 4.12
N LEU A 58 10.87 -20.33 4.31
CA LEU A 58 12.17 -20.80 4.79
C LEU A 58 13.27 -20.40 3.80
N SER A 59 14.22 -19.61 4.24
CA SER A 59 15.29 -19.03 3.42
C SER A 59 16.70 -19.32 3.96
N THR A 60 16.85 -20.36 4.77
CA THR A 60 18.14 -20.74 5.39
C THR A 60 19.26 -20.91 4.36
N LYS A 61 19.02 -21.60 3.26
CA LYS A 61 20.02 -21.77 2.19
C LYS A 61 20.48 -20.45 1.57
N HIS A 62 19.56 -19.46 1.46
CA HIS A 62 19.92 -18.12 0.99
C HIS A 62 20.79 -17.41 2.03
N PHE A 63 20.41 -17.51 3.29
CA PHE A 63 21.13 -16.92 4.41
C PHE A 63 22.55 -17.48 4.52
N ASP A 64 22.72 -18.80 4.52
CA ASP A 64 24.04 -19.48 4.57
C ASP A 64 24.96 -19.02 3.44
N ARG A 65 24.40 -18.72 2.27
CA ARG A 65 25.17 -18.32 1.10
C ARG A 65 25.66 -16.88 1.17
N MET A 66 24.97 -16.01 1.91
CA MET A 66 25.38 -14.63 2.15
C MET A 66 26.61 -14.54 3.07
N PHE A 67 26.76 -15.48 3.99
CA PHE A 67 27.82 -15.51 5.00
C PHE A 67 29.03 -16.36 4.67
N ASN A 68 29.16 -16.91 3.46
CA ASN A 68 30.33 -17.66 3.03
C ASN A 68 31.59 -16.78 2.99
N GLY A 69 32.23 -16.58 4.12
CA GLY A 69 33.50 -15.85 4.29
C GLY A 69 33.63 -14.94 5.49
N GLU A 70 32.59 -14.71 6.26
CA GLU A 70 32.70 -13.97 7.51
C GLU A 70 32.98 -14.93 8.66
N GLY A 71 34.06 -14.62 9.40
CA GLY A 71 34.64 -15.43 10.43
C GLY A 71 33.74 -15.79 11.60
N GLU A 72 34.30 -16.60 12.51
CA GLU A 72 33.64 -17.13 13.71
C GLU A 72 32.68 -16.13 14.36
N HIS A 73 31.39 -16.49 14.37
CA HIS A 73 30.38 -15.74 15.13
C HIS A 73 30.73 -15.85 16.60
N PRO A 74 30.79 -14.74 17.33
CA PRO A 74 30.91 -14.81 18.79
C PRO A 74 29.74 -15.63 19.34
N GLU A 75 29.97 -16.31 20.48
CA GLU A 75 28.97 -17.10 21.19
C GLU A 75 27.63 -16.33 21.25
N PRO A 76 26.53 -16.77 20.61
CA PRO A 76 25.30 -16.02 20.55
C PRO A 76 24.59 -16.08 21.90
N HIS A 77 24.38 -14.92 22.52
CA HIS A 77 23.39 -14.75 23.57
C HIS A 77 22.02 -14.34 23.01
N LEU A 78 21.88 -14.39 21.70
CA LEU A 78 20.74 -13.93 20.93
C LEU A 78 20.02 -15.11 20.33
N MET A 79 18.75 -15.32 20.66
CA MET A 79 17.96 -16.37 20.04
C MET A 79 17.50 -15.97 18.64
N HIS A 80 16.99 -14.73 18.47
CA HIS A 80 16.50 -14.27 17.16
C HIS A 80 16.97 -12.85 16.86
N THR A 81 17.31 -12.63 15.58
CA THR A 81 17.51 -11.28 15.03
C THR A 81 16.60 -11.06 13.83
N TRP A 82 16.30 -9.81 13.53
CA TRP A 82 15.61 -9.42 12.31
C TRP A 82 16.28 -8.23 11.67
N GLY A 83 16.19 -8.21 10.34
CA GLY A 83 16.86 -7.21 9.53
C GLY A 83 16.30 -7.17 8.12
N GLU A 84 17.00 -6.43 7.27
CA GLU A 84 16.69 -6.31 5.86
C GLU A 84 17.79 -6.93 5.00
N VAL A 85 17.38 -7.73 4.05
CA VAL A 85 18.24 -8.24 2.99
C VAL A 85 18.25 -7.20 1.88
N ILE A 86 19.44 -6.67 1.58
CA ILE A 86 19.58 -5.52 0.70
C ILE A 86 20.93 -5.54 -0.03
N MET A 87 21.07 -4.73 -1.08
CA MET A 87 22.31 -4.55 -1.82
C MET A 87 22.73 -3.08 -1.81
N LYS A 88 24.04 -2.82 -1.64
CA LYS A 88 24.61 -1.47 -1.71
C LYS A 88 24.39 -0.84 -3.09
N LYS A 89 24.06 0.44 -3.11
CA LYS A 89 23.87 1.22 -4.36
C LYS A 89 25.06 1.09 -5.31
N LYS A 90 26.28 1.24 -4.79
CA LYS A 90 27.52 1.12 -5.57
C LYS A 90 27.70 -0.28 -6.15
N THR A 91 27.40 -1.31 -5.39
CA THR A 91 27.49 -2.70 -5.83
C THR A 91 26.50 -2.96 -6.95
N PHE A 92 25.23 -2.54 -6.79
CA PHE A 92 24.22 -2.68 -7.83
C PHE A 92 24.61 -1.96 -9.12
N ALA A 93 25.08 -0.72 -9.04
CA ALA A 93 25.55 0.05 -10.20
C ALA A 93 26.71 -0.67 -10.90
N HIS A 94 27.71 -1.13 -10.15
CA HIS A 94 28.85 -1.87 -10.70
C HIS A 94 28.42 -3.15 -11.44
N LEU A 95 27.51 -3.93 -10.87
CA LEU A 95 26.99 -5.14 -11.50
C LEU A 95 26.22 -4.84 -12.79
N LYS A 96 25.39 -3.79 -12.77
CA LYS A 96 24.64 -3.32 -13.93
C LYS A 96 25.54 -2.93 -15.09
N ASP A 97 26.63 -2.21 -14.81
CA ASP A 97 27.54 -1.68 -15.83
C ASP A 97 28.49 -2.75 -16.41
N ASN A 98 28.81 -3.79 -15.64
CA ASN A 98 29.84 -4.76 -16.00
C ASN A 98 29.30 -6.17 -16.34
N GLN A 99 27.99 -6.39 -16.35
CA GLN A 99 27.39 -7.70 -16.67
C GLN A 99 26.51 -7.60 -17.91
N ALA A 100 26.89 -8.25 -18.99
CA ALA A 100 26.19 -8.21 -20.28
C ALA A 100 24.73 -8.69 -20.22
N ASP A 101 24.43 -9.66 -19.34
CA ASP A 101 23.11 -10.27 -19.18
C ASP A 101 22.39 -9.79 -17.92
N PHE A 102 22.68 -8.56 -17.47
CA PHE A 102 22.08 -8.03 -16.25
C PHE A 102 20.62 -7.60 -16.49
N ALA A 103 19.67 -8.40 -16.02
CA ALA A 103 18.24 -8.21 -16.28
C ALA A 103 17.48 -7.46 -15.18
N TYR A 104 18.14 -7.17 -14.05
CA TYR A 104 17.46 -6.52 -12.91
C TYR A 104 17.39 -5.01 -13.07
N LYS A 105 16.21 -4.45 -12.81
CA LYS A 105 15.95 -3.02 -12.98
C LYS A 105 16.38 -2.18 -11.78
N ASN A 106 16.29 -2.73 -10.57
CA ASN A 106 16.78 -2.11 -9.33
C ASN A 106 17.23 -3.17 -8.31
N ALA A 107 17.94 -2.72 -7.27
CA ALA A 107 18.50 -3.57 -6.23
C ALA A 107 17.43 -4.37 -5.48
N ARG A 108 16.30 -3.75 -5.10
CA ARG A 108 15.20 -4.43 -4.41
C ARG A 108 14.61 -5.56 -5.25
N ASN A 109 14.31 -5.31 -6.53
CA ASN A 109 13.76 -6.33 -7.43
C ASN A 109 14.74 -7.49 -7.65
N MET A 110 16.03 -7.20 -7.67
CA MET A 110 17.08 -8.21 -7.74
C MET A 110 17.07 -9.10 -6.50
N VAL A 111 17.13 -8.52 -5.32
CA VAL A 111 17.08 -9.24 -4.04
C VAL A 111 15.77 -10.02 -3.92
N ALA A 112 14.63 -9.40 -4.24
CA ALA A 112 13.33 -10.05 -4.23
C ALA A 112 13.25 -11.25 -5.18
N GLY A 113 13.76 -11.11 -6.40
CA GLY A 113 13.80 -12.19 -7.39
C GLY A 113 14.65 -13.37 -6.93
N ILE A 114 15.79 -13.09 -6.29
CA ILE A 114 16.66 -14.11 -5.73
C ILE A 114 15.97 -14.85 -4.58
N PHE A 115 15.42 -14.13 -3.61
CA PHE A 115 14.84 -14.75 -2.41
C PHE A 115 13.49 -15.44 -2.67
N ASN A 116 12.71 -14.99 -3.64
CA ASN A 116 11.44 -15.63 -4.01
C ASN A 116 11.62 -16.85 -4.93
N SER A 117 12.82 -17.07 -5.47
CA SER A 117 13.12 -18.25 -6.28
C SER A 117 13.54 -19.42 -5.38
N PRO A 118 12.95 -20.61 -5.53
CA PRO A 118 13.34 -21.79 -4.75
C PRO A 118 14.83 -22.15 -4.84
N ASP A 119 15.44 -21.91 -6.00
CA ASP A 119 16.86 -22.16 -6.28
C ASP A 119 17.71 -20.88 -6.26
N GLY A 120 17.13 -19.76 -5.82
CA GLY A 120 17.78 -18.45 -5.80
C GLY A 120 19.05 -18.40 -4.94
N TRP A 121 19.18 -19.28 -3.96
CA TRP A 121 20.40 -19.46 -3.16
C TRP A 121 21.65 -19.79 -3.99
N ASN A 122 21.50 -20.40 -5.18
CA ASN A 122 22.57 -20.64 -6.15
C ASN A 122 22.87 -19.45 -7.05
N ASN A 123 22.17 -18.34 -6.90
CA ASN A 123 22.37 -17.17 -7.74
C ASN A 123 23.79 -16.61 -7.55
N ARG A 124 24.47 -16.35 -8.67
CA ARG A 124 25.85 -15.83 -8.68
C ARG A 124 26.03 -14.51 -7.95
N PHE A 125 24.94 -13.77 -7.73
CA PHE A 125 24.95 -12.47 -7.07
C PHE A 125 24.69 -12.52 -5.56
N MET A 126 24.47 -13.72 -4.98
CA MET A 126 24.24 -13.86 -3.53
C MET A 126 25.36 -13.30 -2.67
N ALA A 127 26.61 -13.42 -3.11
CA ALA A 127 27.77 -12.86 -2.41
C ALA A 127 27.82 -11.32 -2.36
N ASN A 128 26.92 -10.64 -3.12
CA ASN A 128 26.81 -9.19 -3.17
C ASN A 128 25.61 -8.64 -2.37
N VAL A 129 24.91 -9.52 -1.67
CA VAL A 129 23.71 -9.18 -0.88
C VAL A 129 24.10 -9.14 0.59
N ASP A 130 23.71 -8.07 1.27
CA ASP A 130 23.95 -7.86 2.69
C ASP A 130 22.68 -8.16 3.49
N PHE A 131 22.83 -8.70 4.70
CA PHE A 131 21.79 -8.73 5.72
C PHE A 131 22.11 -7.70 6.78
N VAL A 132 21.32 -6.63 6.85
CA VAL A 132 21.50 -5.54 7.80
C VAL A 132 20.50 -5.70 8.93
N ARG A 133 20.99 -6.03 10.13
CA ARG A 133 20.17 -6.23 11.32
C ARG A 133 19.69 -4.90 11.88
N TYR A 134 18.43 -4.83 12.29
CA TYR A 134 17.86 -3.65 12.97
C TYR A 134 17.07 -4.00 14.24
N GLY A 135 17.10 -5.23 14.68
CA GLY A 135 16.48 -5.64 15.94
C GLY A 135 16.75 -7.09 16.32
N SER A 136 16.44 -7.41 17.57
CA SER A 136 16.56 -8.75 18.14
C SER A 136 15.53 -8.95 19.26
N ASP A 137 15.49 -10.13 19.83
CA ASP A 137 14.71 -10.47 21.03
C ASP A 137 15.41 -10.10 22.35
N LEU A 138 16.52 -9.35 22.29
CA LEU A 138 17.10 -8.73 23.47
C LEU A 138 16.14 -7.75 24.12
N THR A 139 16.11 -7.76 25.44
CA THR A 139 15.43 -6.76 26.26
C THR A 139 16.32 -5.53 26.45
N GLY A 140 15.73 -4.37 26.69
CA GLY A 140 16.40 -3.11 26.93
C GLY A 140 15.97 -1.98 25.98
N ASP A 141 16.56 -0.82 26.19
CA ASP A 141 16.31 0.36 25.35
C ASP A 141 16.80 0.10 23.93
N LYS A 142 16.13 0.67 22.93
CA LYS A 142 16.40 0.40 21.51
C LYS A 142 17.85 0.69 21.12
N SER A 143 18.39 1.79 21.59
CA SER A 143 19.79 2.18 21.38
C SER A 143 20.75 1.15 21.96
N SER A 144 20.48 0.66 23.17
CA SER A 144 21.28 -0.37 23.84
C SER A 144 21.26 -1.70 23.07
N VAL A 145 20.10 -2.11 22.59
CA VAL A 145 19.95 -3.30 21.74
C VAL A 145 20.76 -3.16 20.44
N LEU A 146 20.72 -2.00 19.79
CA LEU A 146 21.49 -1.76 18.57
C LEU A 146 23.00 -1.74 18.81
N GLU A 147 23.46 -1.20 19.95
CA GLU A 147 24.88 -1.24 20.32
C GLU A 147 25.34 -2.68 20.62
N GLU A 148 24.53 -3.50 21.26
CA GLU A 148 24.87 -4.91 21.48
C GLU A 148 24.94 -5.70 20.17
N LEU A 149 23.99 -5.44 19.25
CA LEU A 149 24.05 -6.01 17.90
C LEU A 149 25.34 -5.61 17.17
N LYS A 150 25.78 -4.34 17.28
CA LYS A 150 27.03 -3.86 16.65
C LYS A 150 28.28 -4.52 17.24
N ARG A 151 28.26 -4.90 18.51
CA ARG A 151 29.37 -5.64 19.11
C ARG A 151 29.45 -7.07 18.59
N THR A 152 28.28 -7.65 18.25
CA THR A 152 28.15 -9.05 17.83
C THR A 152 28.25 -9.22 16.32
N PHE A 153 27.73 -8.28 15.54
CA PHE A 153 27.59 -8.39 14.08
C PHE A 153 28.16 -7.17 13.34
N HIS A 154 28.73 -7.40 12.17
CA HIS A 154 29.30 -6.32 11.34
C HIS A 154 28.22 -5.46 10.64
N ASN A 155 27.13 -6.10 10.16
CA ASN A 155 26.08 -5.44 9.40
C ASN A 155 24.88 -5.14 10.30
N VAL A 156 24.93 -4.00 10.99
CA VAL A 156 23.84 -3.50 11.84
C VAL A 156 23.45 -2.11 11.37
N THR A 157 22.17 -1.80 11.46
CA THR A 157 21.62 -0.51 11.05
C THR A 157 22.32 0.65 11.77
N PRO A 158 22.67 1.73 11.08
CA PRO A 158 23.03 2.98 11.74
C PRO A 158 21.79 3.56 12.43
N TYR A 159 22.00 4.35 13.47
CA TYR A 159 20.93 5.07 14.14
C TYR A 159 21.40 6.43 14.65
N VAL A 160 20.44 7.30 14.96
CA VAL A 160 20.63 8.57 15.66
C VAL A 160 19.58 8.66 16.76
N SER A 161 19.99 9.07 17.96
CA SER A 161 19.08 9.31 19.08
C SER A 161 18.88 10.79 19.31
N PHE A 162 17.69 11.18 19.74
CA PHE A 162 17.32 12.54 20.05
C PHE A 162 16.50 12.59 21.33
N LEU A 163 16.70 13.64 22.12
CA LEU A 163 15.77 13.98 23.19
C LEU A 163 14.46 14.47 22.58
N ILE A 164 13.34 13.88 22.98
CA ILE A 164 12.04 14.21 22.40
C ILE A 164 11.65 15.67 22.63
N GLU A 165 12.04 16.24 23.78
CA GLU A 165 11.80 17.65 24.10
C GLU A 165 12.49 18.58 23.10
N GLU A 166 13.76 18.32 22.77
CA GLU A 166 14.52 19.10 21.79
C GLU A 166 13.86 19.08 20.41
N ILE A 167 13.40 17.92 19.96
CA ILE A 167 12.69 17.80 18.67
C ILE A 167 11.35 18.53 18.68
N MET A 168 10.65 18.54 19.82
CA MET A 168 9.35 19.23 19.94
C MET A 168 9.48 20.77 19.91
N GLU A 169 10.64 21.31 20.28
CA GLU A 169 10.95 22.75 20.25
C GLU A 169 11.26 23.27 18.86
N LEU A 170 11.66 22.41 17.92
CA LEU A 170 11.97 22.78 16.54
C LEU A 170 10.75 23.38 15.86
N ASP A 171 10.93 24.42 15.05
CA ASP A 171 9.89 24.89 14.14
C ASP A 171 9.72 23.93 12.93
N ASP A 172 8.81 24.23 12.01
CA ASP A 172 8.52 23.33 10.89
C ASP A 172 9.65 23.31 9.86
N GLU A 173 10.40 24.39 9.71
CA GLU A 173 11.56 24.48 8.79
C GLU A 173 12.74 23.69 9.35
N GLU A 174 13.09 23.89 10.61
CA GLU A 174 14.14 23.14 11.31
C GLU A 174 13.83 21.64 11.35
N MET A 175 12.57 21.27 11.60
CA MET A 175 12.14 19.87 11.60
C MET A 175 12.21 19.24 10.20
N ASN A 176 11.90 19.99 9.15
CA ASN A 176 12.11 19.54 7.78
C ASN A 176 13.59 19.30 7.48
N LEU A 177 14.44 20.24 7.88
CA LEU A 177 15.89 20.15 7.68
C LEU A 177 16.47 18.91 8.39
N LEU A 178 16.08 18.68 9.65
CA LEU A 178 16.46 17.49 10.40
C LEU A 178 16.08 16.20 9.67
N LEU A 179 14.83 16.11 9.20
CA LEU A 179 14.33 14.91 8.55
C LEU A 179 14.97 14.68 7.18
N ASP A 180 15.25 15.73 6.42
CA ASP A 180 15.83 15.66 5.08
C ASP A 180 17.34 15.42 5.11
N GLU A 181 18.10 16.33 5.71
CA GLU A 181 19.56 16.32 5.62
C GLU A 181 20.20 15.38 6.66
N GLU A 182 19.80 15.52 7.94
CA GLU A 182 20.44 14.77 9.03
C GLU A 182 20.01 13.31 9.09
N LEU A 183 18.81 12.98 8.61
CA LEU A 183 18.29 11.61 8.65
C LEU A 183 18.22 10.99 7.25
N HIS A 184 17.37 11.51 6.35
CA HIS A 184 17.15 10.86 5.08
C HIS A 184 18.41 10.79 4.23
N ASP A 185 19.04 11.90 3.93
CA ASP A 185 20.20 11.95 3.03
C ASP A 185 21.40 11.22 3.61
N ARG A 186 21.60 11.33 4.91
CA ARG A 186 22.65 10.59 5.62
C ARG A 186 22.42 9.07 5.53
N PHE A 187 21.20 8.60 5.74
CA PHE A 187 20.87 7.17 5.72
C PHE A 187 20.79 6.59 4.30
N ASP A 188 20.39 7.40 3.29
CA ASP A 188 20.33 6.98 1.90
C ASP A 188 21.71 6.89 1.21
N ALA A 189 22.81 7.18 1.91
CA ALA A 189 24.14 7.25 1.30
C ALA A 189 24.64 5.89 0.76
N GLU A 190 24.46 4.80 1.51
CA GLU A 190 25.02 3.49 1.16
C GLU A 190 23.98 2.54 0.56
N TYR A 191 22.82 2.46 1.16
CA TYR A 191 21.69 1.63 0.72
C TYR A 191 20.51 2.50 0.32
N LYS A 192 19.67 2.01 -0.60
CA LYS A 192 18.41 2.68 -0.91
C LYS A 192 17.45 2.51 0.27
N ILE A 193 16.89 3.62 0.71
CA ILE A 193 15.84 3.64 1.72
C ILE A 193 14.53 4.14 1.12
N ASP A 194 13.41 3.84 1.77
CA ASP A 194 12.08 4.32 1.39
C ASP A 194 11.44 5.19 2.49
N GLY A 195 12.25 5.65 3.44
CA GLY A 195 11.85 6.50 4.55
C GLY A 195 12.78 6.38 5.75
N VAL A 196 12.38 6.95 6.87
CA VAL A 196 13.06 6.89 8.16
C VAL A 196 12.12 6.23 9.17
N VAL A 197 12.61 5.25 9.92
CA VAL A 197 11.88 4.68 11.06
C VAL A 197 12.23 5.49 12.29
N ILE A 198 11.22 5.94 13.03
CA ILE A 198 11.37 6.66 14.29
C ILE A 198 10.63 5.86 15.36
N GLU A 199 11.33 5.53 16.44
CA GLU A 199 10.87 4.62 17.48
C GLU A 199 11.23 5.17 18.86
N VAL A 200 10.38 4.92 19.85
CA VAL A 200 10.67 5.22 21.27
C VAL A 200 11.85 4.39 21.73
N ASP A 201 12.82 5.02 22.39
CA ASP A 201 14.02 4.32 22.89
C ASP A 201 13.71 3.43 24.08
N GLU A 202 13.02 3.96 25.11
CA GLU A 202 12.79 3.27 26.38
C GLU A 202 11.92 2.02 26.24
N GLU A 203 12.42 0.88 26.70
CA GLU A 203 11.70 -0.40 26.69
C GLU A 203 10.38 -0.32 27.46
N SER A 204 10.40 0.25 28.66
CA SER A 204 9.21 0.36 29.52
C SER A 204 8.07 1.15 28.87
N VAL A 205 8.39 2.20 28.10
CA VAL A 205 7.40 3.00 27.37
C VAL A 205 6.87 2.23 26.16
N ARG A 206 7.74 1.48 25.46
CA ARG A 206 7.32 0.61 24.35
C ARG A 206 6.36 -0.48 24.82
N GLU A 207 6.64 -1.12 25.95
CA GLU A 207 5.77 -2.13 26.56
C GLU A 207 4.42 -1.54 26.95
N GLN A 208 4.41 -0.36 27.60
CA GLN A 208 3.19 0.34 27.99
C GLN A 208 2.31 0.70 26.79
N LEU A 209 2.89 1.20 25.70
CA LEU A 209 2.17 1.59 24.48
C LEU A 209 1.67 0.38 23.69
N GLY A 210 2.41 -0.72 23.66
CA GLY A 210 2.06 -1.96 23.02
C GLY A 210 1.78 -1.82 21.53
N ARG A 211 0.67 -2.43 21.07
CA ARG A 211 0.28 -2.50 19.66
C ARG A 211 -1.06 -1.86 19.39
N LEU A 212 -1.20 -1.32 18.20
CA LEU A 212 -2.46 -0.83 17.65
C LEU A 212 -3.38 -2.00 17.26
N PRO A 213 -4.70 -1.77 17.07
CA PRO A 213 -5.65 -2.82 16.65
C PRO A 213 -5.29 -3.53 15.35
N ASN A 214 -4.52 -2.89 14.47
CA ASN A 214 -4.01 -3.46 13.21
C ASN A 214 -2.72 -4.30 13.40
N GLY A 215 -2.26 -4.47 14.65
CA GLY A 215 -1.05 -5.21 15.01
C GLY A 215 0.26 -4.43 14.87
N ASN A 216 0.25 -3.21 14.35
CA ASN A 216 1.44 -2.37 14.25
C ASN A 216 1.89 -1.88 15.64
N PRO A 217 3.20 -1.66 15.89
CA PRO A 217 3.67 -1.07 17.13
C PRO A 217 3.11 0.35 17.28
N ALA A 218 2.60 0.67 18.48
CA ALA A 218 2.07 2.00 18.76
C ALA A 218 3.16 3.04 19.03
N TYR A 219 4.38 2.57 19.29
CA TYR A 219 5.57 3.32 19.68
C TYR A 219 6.56 3.60 18.55
N ALA A 220 6.23 3.17 17.32
CA ALA A 220 7.10 3.34 16.16
C ALA A 220 6.32 3.75 14.91
N ILE A 221 6.95 4.57 14.09
CA ILE A 221 6.41 5.06 12.82
C ILE A 221 7.43 4.93 11.69
N ALA A 222 6.94 4.92 10.47
CA ALA A 222 7.74 5.15 9.27
C ALA A 222 7.41 6.54 8.72
N PHE A 223 8.35 7.46 8.82
CA PHE A 223 8.23 8.77 8.20
C PHE A 223 8.65 8.69 6.74
N LYS A 224 7.79 9.16 5.84
CA LYS A 224 7.98 9.09 4.39
C LYS A 224 7.50 10.38 3.74
N LYS A 225 8.40 11.15 3.16
CA LYS A 225 8.03 12.29 2.33
C LYS A 225 7.84 11.88 0.88
N GLU A 226 6.94 12.55 0.18
CA GLU A 226 6.74 12.33 -1.26
C GLU A 226 7.96 12.83 -2.06
N GLU A 227 8.64 13.85 -1.57
CA GLU A 227 9.87 14.43 -2.13
C GLU A 227 11.07 13.47 -2.08
N TRP A 228 11.07 12.48 -1.18
CA TRP A 228 12.12 11.45 -1.09
C TRP A 228 11.96 10.33 -2.12
N CYS A 229 10.82 10.34 -2.82
CA CYS A 229 10.57 9.36 -3.87
C CYS A 229 11.22 9.80 -5.18
N ASP A 230 11.65 8.82 -5.98
CA ASP A 230 12.13 9.10 -7.32
C ASP A 230 11.02 9.75 -8.15
N VAL A 231 11.33 10.87 -8.79
CA VAL A 231 10.41 11.64 -9.63
C VAL A 231 10.74 11.36 -11.09
N TYR A 232 9.71 11.13 -11.90
CA TYR A 232 9.83 10.83 -13.32
C TYR A 232 8.94 11.78 -14.11
N GLN A 233 9.46 12.28 -15.21
CA GLN A 233 8.72 13.13 -16.12
C GLN A 233 8.13 12.29 -17.26
N THR A 234 6.88 12.55 -17.60
CA THR A 234 6.17 11.84 -18.66
C THR A 234 5.08 12.70 -19.26
N LYS A 235 4.58 12.28 -20.41
CA LYS A 235 3.50 12.97 -21.12
C LYS A 235 2.16 12.29 -20.89
N VAL A 236 1.11 13.08 -20.71
CA VAL A 236 -0.27 12.59 -20.65
C VAL A 236 -0.74 12.23 -22.05
N ILE A 237 -1.16 10.97 -22.23
CA ILE A 237 -1.75 10.48 -23.49
C ILE A 237 -3.24 10.79 -23.53
N SER A 238 -3.96 10.52 -22.44
CA SER A 238 -5.42 10.74 -22.32
C SER A 238 -5.85 10.67 -20.87
N ILE A 239 -7.10 11.04 -20.61
CA ILE A 239 -7.76 10.88 -19.31
C ILE A 239 -8.91 9.90 -19.48
N GLU A 240 -8.80 8.74 -18.82
CA GLU A 240 -9.93 7.81 -18.71
C GLU A 240 -10.89 8.29 -17.61
N LYS A 241 -12.18 8.29 -17.94
CA LYS A 241 -13.25 8.74 -17.07
C LYS A 241 -14.14 7.56 -16.70
N GLY A 242 -14.01 7.07 -15.46
CA GLY A 242 -14.84 6.00 -14.92
C GLY A 242 -15.97 6.55 -14.05
N ILE A 243 -17.17 5.95 -14.08
CA ILE A 243 -18.27 6.28 -13.17
C ILE A 243 -18.38 5.18 -12.11
N GLY A 244 -18.23 5.56 -10.86
CA GLY A 244 -18.36 4.65 -9.72
C GLY A 244 -19.82 4.35 -9.34
N LYS A 245 -20.02 3.44 -8.40
CA LYS A 245 -21.32 3.00 -7.90
C LYS A 245 -22.22 4.12 -7.35
N THR A 246 -21.63 5.19 -6.84
CA THR A 246 -22.35 6.38 -6.32
C THR A 246 -22.55 7.46 -7.38
N GLY A 247 -22.14 7.19 -8.63
CA GLY A 247 -22.17 8.16 -9.72
C GLY A 247 -20.94 9.07 -9.80
N VAL A 248 -20.03 9.00 -8.84
CA VAL A 248 -18.80 9.81 -8.81
C VAL A 248 -17.91 9.48 -9.99
N LEU A 249 -17.43 10.54 -10.66
CA LEU A 249 -16.43 10.47 -11.72
C LEU A 249 -15.05 10.19 -11.11
N ASN A 250 -14.44 9.07 -11.49
CA ASN A 250 -13.11 8.67 -11.07
C ASN A 250 -12.13 8.80 -12.26
N PRO A 251 -11.41 9.90 -12.38
CA PRO A 251 -10.48 10.09 -13.47
C PRO A 251 -9.18 9.32 -13.25
N VAL A 252 -8.63 8.76 -14.34
CA VAL A 252 -7.31 8.11 -14.36
C VAL A 252 -6.49 8.71 -15.48
N ILE A 253 -5.28 9.16 -15.16
CA ILE A 253 -4.33 9.73 -16.10
C ILE A 253 -3.64 8.57 -16.82
N ILE A 254 -3.77 8.51 -18.15
CA ILE A 254 -3.01 7.61 -19.00
C ILE A 254 -1.77 8.35 -19.48
N ILE A 255 -0.61 7.78 -19.26
CA ILE A 255 0.69 8.41 -19.52
C ILE A 255 1.54 7.58 -20.48
N GLU A 256 2.48 8.22 -21.15
CA GLU A 256 3.56 7.50 -21.82
C GLU A 256 4.26 6.60 -20.80
N PRO A 257 4.50 5.32 -21.14
CA PRO A 257 5.04 4.38 -20.18
C PRO A 257 6.39 4.82 -19.63
N VAL A 258 6.52 4.88 -18.31
CA VAL A 258 7.77 5.15 -17.59
C VAL A 258 8.17 3.98 -16.72
N GLU A 259 9.45 3.73 -16.60
CA GLU A 259 9.99 2.69 -15.72
C GLU A 259 10.23 3.28 -14.32
N ILE A 260 9.40 2.90 -13.34
CA ILE A 260 9.54 3.36 -11.96
C ILE A 260 9.77 2.15 -11.05
N ASN A 261 10.92 2.12 -10.37
CA ASN A 261 11.28 1.06 -9.44
C ASN A 261 11.09 -0.36 -10.02
N GLY A 262 11.46 -0.54 -11.31
CA GLY A 262 11.41 -1.82 -12.00
C GLY A 262 10.04 -2.25 -12.48
N ALA A 263 9.02 -1.39 -12.40
CA ALA A 263 7.72 -1.60 -13.00
C ALA A 263 7.46 -0.57 -14.10
N THR A 264 6.86 -1.01 -15.21
CA THR A 264 6.40 -0.13 -16.27
C THR A 264 5.06 0.49 -15.84
N ILE A 265 5.02 1.79 -15.71
CA ILE A 265 3.85 2.56 -15.30
C ILE A 265 3.29 3.29 -16.51
N SER A 266 2.01 3.06 -16.81
CA SER A 266 1.27 3.73 -17.87
C SER A 266 -0.02 4.40 -17.38
N ARG A 267 -0.28 4.36 -16.06
CA ARG A 267 -1.48 4.90 -15.42
C ARG A 267 -1.12 5.54 -14.09
N ALA A 268 -1.68 6.72 -13.82
CA ALA A 268 -1.56 7.41 -12.54
C ALA A 268 -2.94 7.87 -12.03
N THR A 269 -3.09 8.01 -10.72
CA THR A 269 -4.34 8.55 -10.17
C THR A 269 -4.43 10.04 -10.39
N ALA A 270 -5.63 10.51 -10.77
CA ALA A 270 -5.99 11.94 -10.80
C ALA A 270 -6.83 12.33 -9.59
N TYR A 271 -6.96 11.47 -8.61
CA TYR A 271 -7.74 11.63 -7.38
C TYR A 271 -9.22 11.92 -7.63
N ASN A 272 -9.58 13.10 -8.17
CA ASN A 272 -10.94 13.58 -8.41
C ASN A 272 -10.97 14.65 -9.51
N ALA A 273 -12.17 15.14 -9.84
CA ALA A 273 -12.36 16.12 -10.92
C ALA A 273 -11.74 17.50 -10.56
N ALA A 274 -11.85 17.96 -9.32
CA ALA A 274 -11.26 19.23 -8.90
C ALA A 274 -9.73 19.19 -9.05
N TYR A 275 -9.10 18.09 -8.67
CA TYR A 275 -7.65 17.92 -8.81
C TYR A 275 -7.18 17.98 -10.26
N LEU A 276 -7.91 17.35 -11.20
CA LEU A 276 -7.60 17.46 -12.63
C LEU A 276 -7.57 18.93 -13.11
N ILE A 277 -8.55 19.68 -12.68
CA ILE A 277 -8.72 21.09 -13.03
C ILE A 277 -7.63 21.93 -12.39
N ASP A 278 -7.45 21.84 -11.08
CA ASP A 278 -6.49 22.63 -10.31
C ASP A 278 -5.05 22.39 -10.75
N GLN A 279 -4.74 21.16 -11.16
CA GLN A 279 -3.41 20.77 -11.63
C GLN A 279 -3.23 20.90 -13.16
N HIS A 280 -4.22 21.42 -13.89
CA HIS A 280 -4.18 21.60 -15.35
C HIS A 280 -3.80 20.33 -16.13
N ILE A 281 -4.30 19.17 -15.68
CA ILE A 281 -3.98 17.87 -16.28
C ILE A 281 -4.87 17.65 -17.51
N CYS A 282 -4.28 17.65 -18.70
CA CYS A 282 -4.99 17.44 -19.97
C CYS A 282 -4.13 16.59 -20.91
N GLU A 283 -4.70 16.18 -22.03
CA GLU A 283 -3.97 15.46 -23.07
C GLU A 283 -2.80 16.30 -23.60
N GLY A 284 -1.63 15.67 -23.71
CA GLY A 284 -0.39 16.30 -24.14
C GLY A 284 0.38 17.05 -23.04
N ALA A 285 -0.19 17.21 -21.83
CA ALA A 285 0.51 17.84 -20.72
C ALA A 285 1.76 17.06 -20.32
N PHE A 286 2.82 17.79 -19.93
CA PHE A 286 4.04 17.21 -19.37
C PHE A 286 3.94 17.26 -17.85
N ILE A 287 4.05 16.10 -17.20
CA ILE A 287 3.80 15.94 -15.77
C ILE A 287 4.94 15.23 -15.06
N GLU A 288 5.07 15.49 -13.78
CA GLU A 288 5.87 14.69 -12.85
C GLU A 288 5.01 13.65 -12.16
N VAL A 289 5.51 12.41 -12.15
CA VAL A 289 4.88 11.28 -11.47
C VAL A 289 5.88 10.61 -10.53
N THR A 290 5.37 10.03 -9.46
CA THR A 290 6.17 9.22 -8.53
C THR A 290 5.44 7.94 -8.17
N ARG A 291 6.17 6.98 -7.66
CA ARG A 291 5.63 5.77 -7.03
C ARG A 291 6.12 5.71 -5.60
N GLY A 292 5.57 6.58 -4.75
CA GLY A 292 5.90 6.58 -3.33
C GLY A 292 5.44 5.30 -2.65
N GLY A 293 6.31 4.58 -1.96
CA GLY A 293 6.10 3.48 -0.99
C GLY A 293 4.88 2.57 -1.11
N ASP A 294 3.95 2.91 -1.95
CA ASP A 294 2.74 2.19 -2.31
C ASP A 294 2.74 1.84 -3.81
N VAL A 295 1.99 0.85 -4.17
CA VAL A 295 1.94 0.29 -5.53
C VAL A 295 1.35 1.25 -6.57
N ILE A 296 0.68 2.33 -6.13
CA ILE A 296 -0.11 3.23 -7.00
C ILE A 296 0.72 4.44 -7.41
N PRO A 297 0.95 4.63 -8.72
CA PRO A 297 1.59 5.84 -9.24
C PRO A 297 0.72 7.08 -9.01
N LYS A 298 1.37 8.19 -8.66
CA LYS A 298 0.73 9.46 -8.36
C LYS A 298 1.27 10.57 -9.24
N HIS A 299 0.41 11.46 -9.66
CA HIS A 299 0.78 12.76 -10.20
C HIS A 299 1.30 13.65 -9.05
N LEU A 300 2.40 14.37 -9.29
CA LEU A 300 2.96 15.34 -8.35
C LEU A 300 2.64 16.78 -8.79
N LYS A 301 3.01 17.12 -10.01
CA LYS A 301 2.71 18.42 -10.60
C LYS A 301 2.68 18.36 -12.14
N THR A 302 2.01 19.32 -12.75
CA THR A 302 2.07 19.60 -14.18
C THR A 302 3.17 20.62 -14.45
N ILE A 303 4.07 20.30 -15.37
CA ILE A 303 5.21 21.17 -15.75
C ILE A 303 4.76 22.12 -16.86
N GLU A 304 4.09 21.56 -17.86
CA GLU A 304 3.65 22.25 -19.07
C GLU A 304 2.35 21.64 -19.58
N TYR A 305 1.46 22.47 -20.11
CA TYR A 305 0.20 22.04 -20.72
C TYR A 305 -0.21 22.97 -21.87
N ASN A 306 -1.13 22.52 -22.72
CA ASN A 306 -1.70 23.28 -23.80
C ASN A 306 -3.09 23.82 -23.40
N GLU A 307 -3.28 25.14 -23.48
CA GLU A 307 -4.53 25.80 -23.09
C GLU A 307 -5.75 25.33 -23.87
N ASN A 308 -5.61 25.01 -25.15
CA ASN A 308 -6.73 24.51 -25.97
C ASN A 308 -7.11 23.09 -25.52
N ALA A 309 -6.12 22.21 -25.34
CA ALA A 309 -6.34 20.85 -24.84
C ALA A 309 -6.94 20.84 -23.42
N TYR A 310 -6.56 21.81 -22.59
CA TYR A 310 -7.13 21.98 -21.27
C TYR A 310 -8.60 22.43 -21.35
N THR A 311 -8.92 23.38 -22.23
CA THR A 311 -10.31 23.83 -22.47
C THR A 311 -11.18 22.68 -22.99
N ASP A 312 -10.69 21.91 -23.99
CA ASP A 312 -11.37 20.73 -24.51
C ASP A 312 -11.64 19.69 -23.42
N MET A 313 -10.64 19.46 -22.52
CA MET A 313 -10.81 18.56 -21.38
C MET A 313 -11.89 19.05 -20.42
N MET A 314 -11.94 20.35 -20.14
CA MET A 314 -12.96 20.97 -19.26
C MET A 314 -14.36 20.78 -19.82
N ASP A 315 -14.57 21.01 -21.13
CA ASP A 315 -15.86 20.86 -21.80
C ASP A 315 -16.31 19.38 -21.82
N ASP A 316 -15.37 18.46 -22.00
CA ASP A 316 -15.63 17.02 -21.99
C ASP A 316 -15.83 16.45 -20.56
N LEU A 317 -15.25 17.10 -19.54
CA LEU A 317 -15.29 16.62 -18.16
C LEU A 317 -16.70 16.70 -17.53
N VAL A 318 -17.51 17.65 -17.97
CA VAL A 318 -18.86 17.87 -17.41
C VAL A 318 -19.95 16.96 -18.01
N ILE A 319 -19.58 16.09 -18.93
CA ILE A 319 -20.50 15.13 -19.58
C ILE A 319 -20.18 13.71 -19.10
N CYS A 320 -21.23 12.98 -18.70
CA CYS A 320 -21.06 11.59 -18.30
C CYS A 320 -20.62 10.72 -19.49
N PRO A 321 -19.45 10.04 -19.41
CA PRO A 321 -18.92 9.26 -20.53
C PRO A 321 -19.76 8.01 -20.86
N SER A 322 -20.68 7.64 -19.98
CA SER A 322 -21.49 6.43 -20.11
C SER A 322 -22.91 6.69 -20.62
N CYS A 323 -23.59 7.71 -20.11
CA CYS A 323 -24.99 7.97 -20.46
C CYS A 323 -25.22 9.32 -21.16
N GLY A 324 -24.18 10.16 -21.29
CA GLY A 324 -24.28 11.47 -21.96
C GLY A 324 -24.99 12.57 -21.13
N GLU A 325 -25.45 12.25 -19.93
CA GLU A 325 -26.09 13.26 -19.05
C GLU A 325 -25.05 14.21 -18.46
N PRO A 326 -25.42 15.47 -18.22
CA PRO A 326 -24.54 16.41 -17.54
C PRO A 326 -24.17 15.95 -16.12
N LEU A 327 -22.89 16.00 -15.82
CA LEU A 327 -22.39 15.77 -14.46
C LEU A 327 -22.61 17.03 -13.58
N LYS A 328 -22.78 16.83 -12.28
CA LYS A 328 -22.99 17.92 -11.31
C LYS A 328 -21.92 17.83 -10.24
N TRP A 329 -21.43 18.98 -9.82
CA TRP A 329 -20.57 19.05 -8.64
C TRP A 329 -21.30 18.57 -7.39
N ASN A 330 -20.61 17.80 -6.54
CA ASN A 330 -21.09 17.50 -5.22
C ASN A 330 -21.06 18.76 -4.31
N GLU A 331 -21.57 18.65 -3.09
CA GLU A 331 -21.66 19.78 -2.14
C GLU A 331 -20.28 20.38 -1.80
N THR A 332 -19.22 19.57 -1.84
CA THR A 332 -17.85 20.01 -1.54
C THR A 332 -17.11 20.58 -2.74
N HIS A 333 -17.68 20.54 -3.93
CA HIS A 333 -17.06 20.93 -5.21
C HIS A 333 -15.73 20.20 -5.52
N VAL A 334 -15.59 18.96 -5.01
CA VAL A 334 -14.43 18.10 -5.23
C VAL A 334 -14.69 17.09 -6.34
N ASP A 335 -15.91 16.54 -6.36
CA ASP A 335 -16.28 15.47 -7.28
C ASP A 335 -17.41 15.89 -8.23
N LEU A 336 -17.30 15.47 -9.48
CA LEU A 336 -18.40 15.48 -10.44
C LEU A 336 -19.18 14.18 -10.33
N VAL A 337 -20.51 14.27 -10.33
CA VAL A 337 -21.41 13.14 -10.10
C VAL A 337 -22.45 13.03 -11.18
N CYS A 338 -22.59 11.83 -11.74
CA CYS A 338 -23.70 11.44 -12.60
C CYS A 338 -24.94 11.14 -11.73
N SER A 339 -25.99 11.96 -11.85
CA SER A 339 -27.24 11.78 -11.10
C SER A 339 -28.17 10.73 -11.68
N ASN A 340 -27.88 10.20 -12.88
CA ASN A 340 -28.68 9.16 -13.51
C ASN A 340 -28.45 7.80 -12.82
N GLU A 341 -29.43 7.35 -12.05
CA GLU A 341 -29.37 6.04 -11.36
C GLU A 341 -29.33 4.84 -12.32
N SER A 342 -29.89 5.00 -13.52
CA SER A 342 -29.88 4.00 -14.58
C SER A 342 -28.63 4.06 -15.47
N CYS A 343 -27.65 4.90 -15.14
CA CYS A 343 -26.40 4.97 -15.87
C CYS A 343 -25.70 3.60 -15.87
N LYS A 344 -25.39 3.09 -17.07
CA LYS A 344 -24.81 1.75 -17.26
C LYS A 344 -23.58 1.51 -16.37
N GLU A 345 -22.65 2.46 -16.33
CA GLU A 345 -21.41 2.30 -15.53
C GLU A 345 -21.71 2.35 -14.04
N ARG A 346 -22.64 3.17 -13.58
CA ARG A 346 -23.08 3.22 -12.19
C ARG A 346 -23.68 1.87 -11.76
N VAL A 347 -24.53 1.29 -12.60
CA VAL A 347 -25.16 -0.02 -12.34
C VAL A 347 -24.10 -1.12 -12.31
N ILE A 348 -23.21 -1.19 -13.31
CA ILE A 348 -22.13 -2.19 -13.37
C ILE A 348 -21.23 -2.09 -12.13
N SER A 349 -20.77 -0.88 -11.78
CA SER A 349 -19.93 -0.63 -10.60
C SER A 349 -20.64 -1.02 -9.30
N GLY A 350 -21.96 -0.79 -9.22
CA GLY A 350 -22.79 -1.21 -8.09
C GLY A 350 -22.85 -2.73 -7.94
N MET A 351 -23.05 -3.45 -9.04
CA MET A 351 -23.05 -4.92 -9.04
C MET A 351 -21.68 -5.49 -8.66
N VAL A 352 -20.59 -4.98 -9.22
CA VAL A 352 -19.22 -5.39 -8.85
C VAL A 352 -18.97 -5.20 -7.36
N TYR A 353 -19.39 -4.04 -6.83
CA TYR A 353 -19.26 -3.75 -5.41
C TYR A 353 -20.07 -4.71 -4.55
N PHE A 354 -21.34 -4.98 -4.92
CA PHE A 354 -22.20 -5.91 -4.22
C PHE A 354 -21.55 -7.28 -4.09
N PHE A 355 -21.23 -7.93 -5.21
CA PHE A 355 -20.68 -9.29 -5.20
C PHE A 355 -19.31 -9.37 -4.51
N ARG A 356 -18.46 -8.35 -4.66
CA ARG A 356 -17.19 -8.26 -3.93
C ARG A 356 -17.40 -8.18 -2.42
N THR A 357 -18.34 -7.34 -1.96
CA THR A 357 -18.65 -7.18 -0.54
C THR A 357 -19.26 -8.45 0.05
N MET A 358 -20.04 -9.17 -0.75
CA MET A 358 -20.59 -10.47 -0.38
C MET A 358 -19.52 -11.59 -0.35
N GLY A 359 -18.29 -11.31 -0.75
CA GLY A 359 -17.20 -12.27 -0.80
C GLY A 359 -17.28 -13.24 -1.98
N CYS A 360 -17.97 -12.86 -3.06
CA CYS A 360 -18.10 -13.68 -4.26
C CYS A 360 -16.87 -13.56 -5.16
N GLU A 361 -16.25 -14.68 -5.46
CA GLU A 361 -15.18 -14.77 -6.46
C GLU A 361 -15.76 -14.80 -7.87
N GLN A 362 -14.96 -14.37 -8.87
CA GLN A 362 -15.28 -14.37 -10.29
C GLN A 362 -16.37 -13.37 -10.74
N PHE A 363 -16.74 -12.41 -9.86
CA PHE A 363 -17.64 -11.29 -10.16
C PHE A 363 -16.92 -9.97 -10.38
N GLU A 364 -15.71 -10.03 -10.95
CA GLU A 364 -14.98 -8.84 -11.36
C GLU A 364 -15.71 -8.13 -12.52
N GLU A 365 -15.31 -6.89 -12.78
CA GLU A 365 -15.91 -6.02 -13.77
C GLU A 365 -16.11 -6.67 -15.16
N PRO A 366 -15.13 -7.40 -15.74
CA PRO A 366 -15.34 -8.04 -17.06
C PRO A 366 -16.47 -9.07 -17.05
N THR A 367 -16.66 -9.80 -15.95
CA THR A 367 -17.76 -10.77 -15.81
C THR A 367 -19.09 -10.06 -15.72
N ILE A 368 -19.21 -9.05 -14.88
CA ILE A 368 -20.42 -8.25 -14.72
C ILE A 368 -20.80 -7.54 -16.02
N ARG A 369 -19.84 -6.96 -16.74
CA ARG A 369 -20.06 -6.34 -18.06
C ARG A 369 -20.64 -7.33 -19.06
N ARG A 370 -20.13 -8.56 -19.07
CA ARG A 370 -20.65 -9.63 -19.95
C ARG A 370 -22.07 -10.01 -19.60
N LEU A 371 -22.37 -10.22 -18.31
CA LEU A 371 -23.73 -10.50 -17.83
C LEU A 371 -24.67 -9.33 -18.16
N TYR A 372 -24.26 -8.10 -17.89
CA TYR A 372 -25.04 -6.89 -18.21
C TYR A 372 -25.36 -6.79 -19.71
N GLY A 373 -24.42 -7.13 -20.59
CA GLY A 373 -24.60 -7.17 -22.04
C GLY A 373 -25.64 -8.20 -22.51
N HIS A 374 -25.84 -9.26 -21.73
CA HIS A 374 -26.81 -10.32 -21.99
C HIS A 374 -28.14 -10.16 -21.25
N GLY A 375 -28.42 -8.99 -20.69
CA GLY A 375 -29.72 -8.67 -20.13
C GLY A 375 -29.81 -8.74 -18.60
N TYR A 376 -28.77 -9.16 -17.89
CA TYR A 376 -28.72 -9.16 -16.42
C TYR A 376 -28.45 -7.74 -15.92
N LYS A 377 -29.50 -6.94 -15.78
CA LYS A 377 -29.41 -5.50 -15.49
C LYS A 377 -29.47 -5.15 -14.01
N THR A 378 -29.85 -6.10 -13.15
CA THR A 378 -29.99 -5.93 -11.71
C THR A 378 -29.31 -7.08 -10.95
N ILE A 379 -29.03 -6.86 -9.68
CA ILE A 379 -28.50 -7.91 -8.80
C ILE A 379 -29.50 -9.08 -8.74
N ASP A 380 -30.81 -8.79 -8.61
CA ASP A 380 -31.85 -9.81 -8.50
C ASP A 380 -31.88 -10.73 -9.73
N THR A 381 -31.79 -10.17 -10.94
CA THR A 381 -31.74 -10.98 -12.18
C THR A 381 -30.54 -11.94 -12.22
N ILE A 382 -29.44 -11.58 -11.57
CA ILE A 382 -28.29 -12.47 -11.44
C ILE A 382 -28.52 -13.53 -10.36
N LEU A 383 -29.09 -13.14 -9.20
CA LEU A 383 -29.37 -14.07 -8.09
C LEU A 383 -30.44 -15.11 -8.43
N GLU A 384 -31.41 -14.79 -9.26
CA GLU A 384 -32.50 -15.68 -9.69
C GLU A 384 -32.13 -16.62 -10.85
N SER A 385 -30.94 -16.47 -11.44
CA SER A 385 -30.54 -17.20 -12.64
C SER A 385 -30.03 -18.62 -12.34
N HIS A 386 -30.18 -19.50 -13.33
CA HIS A 386 -29.78 -20.89 -13.23
C HIS A 386 -28.35 -21.15 -13.71
N VAL A 387 -27.73 -22.18 -13.17
CA VAL A 387 -26.37 -22.64 -13.47
C VAL A 387 -26.11 -22.80 -14.98
N ALA A 388 -27.10 -23.33 -15.72
CA ALA A 388 -27.00 -23.58 -17.14
C ALA A 388 -26.83 -22.28 -17.95
N GLU A 389 -27.46 -21.19 -17.52
CA GLU A 389 -27.35 -19.89 -18.17
C GLU A 389 -25.93 -19.32 -18.04
N PHE A 390 -25.38 -19.38 -16.82
CA PHE A 390 -24.00 -18.93 -16.59
C PHE A 390 -22.97 -19.81 -17.28
N GLN A 391 -23.21 -21.12 -17.39
CA GLN A 391 -22.32 -22.01 -18.13
C GLN A 391 -22.32 -21.69 -19.65
N ASN A 392 -23.48 -21.37 -20.21
CA ASN A 392 -23.59 -20.96 -21.60
C ASN A 392 -22.87 -19.61 -21.85
N LEU A 393 -23.01 -18.65 -20.93
CA LEU A 393 -22.46 -17.31 -21.09
C LEU A 393 -20.97 -17.22 -20.75
N LEU A 394 -20.52 -17.87 -19.70
CA LEU A 394 -19.19 -17.71 -19.12
C LEU A 394 -18.26 -18.91 -19.36
N GLY A 395 -18.79 -19.99 -19.93
CA GLY A 395 -18.12 -21.27 -20.07
C GLY A 395 -18.36 -22.20 -18.88
N LYS A 396 -18.20 -23.52 -19.08
CA LYS A 396 -18.58 -24.55 -18.12
C LYS A 396 -17.97 -24.38 -16.72
N SER A 397 -16.67 -24.13 -16.64
CA SER A 397 -15.97 -24.00 -15.36
C SER A 397 -16.37 -22.70 -14.64
N LYS A 398 -16.21 -21.55 -15.27
CA LYS A 398 -16.52 -20.25 -14.66
C LYS A 398 -18.00 -20.11 -14.32
N GLY A 399 -18.91 -20.58 -15.17
CA GLY A 399 -20.35 -20.56 -14.91
C GLY A 399 -20.73 -21.39 -13.70
N LYS A 400 -20.10 -22.57 -13.49
CA LYS A 400 -20.30 -23.38 -12.29
C LYS A 400 -19.80 -22.67 -11.00
N THR A 401 -18.63 -22.03 -11.07
CA THR A 401 -18.08 -21.27 -9.93
C THR A 401 -18.99 -20.10 -9.57
N VAL A 402 -19.44 -19.31 -10.57
CA VAL A 402 -20.37 -18.19 -10.36
C VAL A 402 -21.67 -18.66 -9.67
N SER A 403 -22.30 -19.75 -10.17
CA SER A 403 -23.50 -20.31 -9.53
C SER A 403 -23.28 -20.74 -8.07
N SER A 404 -22.17 -21.41 -7.79
CA SER A 404 -21.82 -21.83 -6.41
C SER A 404 -21.62 -20.64 -5.48
N GLN A 405 -21.10 -19.52 -5.98
CA GLN A 405 -21.00 -18.30 -5.18
C GLN A 405 -22.37 -17.66 -4.91
N ILE A 406 -23.27 -17.67 -5.89
CA ILE A 406 -24.66 -17.20 -5.71
C ILE A 406 -25.38 -18.05 -4.65
N GLU A 407 -25.26 -19.38 -4.71
CA GLU A 407 -25.84 -20.28 -3.72
C GLU A 407 -25.38 -19.95 -2.29
N LYS A 408 -24.10 -19.60 -2.12
CA LYS A 408 -23.55 -19.15 -0.82
C LYS A 408 -24.19 -17.84 -0.33
N VAL A 409 -24.42 -16.90 -1.23
CA VAL A 409 -25.11 -15.63 -0.89
C VAL A 409 -26.55 -15.90 -0.48
N LEU A 410 -27.26 -16.72 -1.23
CA LEU A 410 -28.67 -17.09 -0.97
C LEU A 410 -28.83 -17.94 0.30
N ALA A 411 -27.84 -18.72 0.69
CA ALA A 411 -27.83 -19.48 1.94
C ALA A 411 -27.80 -18.59 3.18
N GLY A 412 -27.46 -17.32 3.03
CA GLY A 412 -27.48 -16.28 4.05
C GLY A 412 -26.11 -15.71 4.38
N VAL A 413 -26.10 -14.43 4.67
CA VAL A 413 -24.91 -13.64 5.05
C VAL A 413 -25.23 -12.77 6.27
N PRO A 414 -24.21 -12.33 7.04
CA PRO A 414 -24.44 -11.39 8.14
C PRO A 414 -25.16 -10.12 7.67
N LEU A 415 -26.14 -9.65 8.45
CA LEU A 415 -26.94 -8.46 8.10
C LEU A 415 -26.07 -7.22 7.83
N ALA A 416 -25.01 -7.01 8.64
CA ALA A 416 -24.08 -5.92 8.45
C ALA A 416 -23.42 -5.95 7.06
N ARG A 417 -23.00 -7.13 6.60
CA ARG A 417 -22.42 -7.33 5.28
C ARG A 417 -23.41 -7.04 4.17
N TYR A 418 -24.64 -7.55 4.30
CA TYR A 418 -25.69 -7.32 3.33
C TYR A 418 -26.02 -5.82 3.19
N LEU A 419 -26.24 -5.12 4.32
CA LEU A 419 -26.50 -3.66 4.31
C LEU A 419 -25.35 -2.85 3.70
N THR A 420 -24.12 -3.27 3.96
CA THR A 420 -22.94 -2.66 3.33
C THR A 420 -22.92 -2.94 1.83
N ALA A 421 -23.22 -4.18 1.41
CA ALA A 421 -23.18 -4.59 0.00
C ALA A 421 -24.23 -3.86 -0.86
N ILE A 422 -25.44 -3.65 -0.37
CA ILE A 422 -26.49 -2.86 -1.06
C ILE A 422 -26.27 -1.35 -0.96
N ASN A 423 -25.17 -0.93 -0.31
CA ASN A 423 -24.72 0.47 -0.24
C ASN A 423 -25.74 1.45 0.40
N VAL A 424 -26.47 1.01 1.40
CA VAL A 424 -27.49 1.83 2.12
C VAL A 424 -26.92 3.16 2.66
N PHE A 425 -25.63 3.18 2.96
CA PHE A 425 -24.94 4.35 3.55
C PHE A 425 -24.06 5.12 2.55
N ASP A 426 -24.34 5.03 1.26
CA ASP A 426 -23.60 5.72 0.19
C ASP A 426 -22.07 5.52 0.24
N GLY A 427 -21.63 4.34 0.67
CA GLY A 427 -20.21 4.00 0.79
C GLY A 427 -19.48 4.64 1.98
N LYS A 428 -20.19 5.35 2.86
CA LYS A 428 -19.60 6.05 4.02
C LYS A 428 -19.32 5.13 5.20
N ILE A 429 -19.96 3.94 5.24
CA ILE A 429 -19.87 3.00 6.37
C ILE A 429 -19.41 1.63 5.88
N ALA A 430 -18.31 1.13 6.45
CA ALA A 430 -17.81 -0.21 6.22
C ALA A 430 -18.51 -1.26 7.10
N GLU A 431 -18.42 -2.55 6.76
CA GLU A 431 -19.08 -3.67 7.46
C GLU A 431 -18.86 -3.64 8.98
N ALA A 432 -17.63 -3.42 9.44
CA ALA A 432 -17.31 -3.37 10.86
C ALA A 432 -18.03 -2.22 11.61
N THR A 433 -18.18 -1.08 10.96
CA THR A 433 -18.92 0.07 11.53
C THR A 433 -20.42 -0.19 11.49
N CYS A 434 -20.93 -0.78 10.40
CA CYS A 434 -22.32 -1.23 10.30
C CYS A 434 -22.67 -2.23 11.41
N GLN A 435 -21.78 -3.20 11.67
CA GLN A 435 -21.97 -4.16 12.76
C GLN A 435 -22.07 -3.48 14.13
N LYS A 436 -21.18 -2.52 14.43
CA LYS A 436 -21.25 -1.73 15.68
C LYS A 436 -22.55 -0.95 15.82
N ILE A 437 -23.10 -0.43 14.73
CA ILE A 437 -24.41 0.25 14.73
C ILE A 437 -25.50 -0.77 15.05
N LEU A 438 -25.50 -1.95 14.41
CA LEU A 438 -26.47 -3.00 14.67
C LEU A 438 -26.39 -3.51 16.11
N ASP A 439 -25.20 -3.71 16.67
CA ASP A 439 -25.00 -4.15 18.06
C ASP A 439 -25.57 -3.16 19.08
N GLY A 440 -25.75 -1.89 18.72
CA GLY A 440 -26.37 -0.85 19.55
C GLY A 440 -27.88 -0.70 19.37
N LEU A 441 -28.51 -1.45 18.43
CA LEU A 441 -29.94 -1.37 18.16
C LEU A 441 -30.75 -2.41 18.96
N ASP A 442 -32.01 -2.05 19.25
CA ASP A 442 -32.99 -2.99 19.83
C ASP A 442 -33.26 -4.17 18.87
N GLU A 443 -33.38 -5.39 19.41
CA GLU A 443 -33.54 -6.61 18.63
C GLU A 443 -34.80 -6.57 17.74
N ARG A 444 -35.85 -5.87 18.17
CA ARG A 444 -37.08 -5.67 17.36
C ARG A 444 -36.82 -4.85 16.11
N VAL A 445 -35.88 -3.87 16.19
CA VAL A 445 -35.47 -3.06 15.04
C VAL A 445 -34.66 -3.91 14.08
N ILE A 446 -33.75 -4.73 14.60
CA ILE A 446 -32.93 -5.66 13.79
C ILE A 446 -33.82 -6.67 13.06
N GLU A 447 -34.85 -7.21 13.75
CA GLU A 447 -35.79 -8.15 13.15
C GLU A 447 -36.65 -7.51 12.03
N LYS A 448 -37.09 -6.26 12.22
CA LYS A 448 -37.75 -5.49 11.17
C LYS A 448 -36.84 -5.26 9.96
N LEU A 449 -35.56 -4.89 10.19
CA LEU A 449 -34.57 -4.75 9.13
C LEU A 449 -34.39 -6.06 8.36
N ARG A 450 -34.20 -7.18 9.05
CA ARG A 450 -34.09 -8.51 8.41
C ARG A 450 -35.30 -8.87 7.54
N ASN A 451 -36.51 -8.53 8.02
CA ASN A 451 -37.74 -8.82 7.31
C ASN A 451 -37.99 -7.87 6.10
N SER A 452 -37.44 -6.66 6.12
CA SER A 452 -37.54 -5.70 5.01
C SER A 452 -36.62 -6.04 3.84
N TYR A 453 -35.61 -6.88 4.06
CA TYR A 453 -34.61 -7.27 3.06
C TYR A 453 -34.63 -8.78 2.72
N ARG A 454 -35.66 -9.50 3.16
CA ARG A 454 -36.01 -10.85 2.69
C ARG A 454 -36.95 -10.78 1.49
#